data_27c96cbe72270c9fe81149956e34fade
#
_entry.id   27c96cbe72270c9fe81149956e34fade
#
_cell.length_a   1.000
_cell.length_b   1.000
_cell.length_c   1.000
_cell.angle_alpha   90.00
_cell.angle_beta   90.00
_cell.angle_gamma   90.00
#
_symmetry.space_group_name_H-M   'P 1'
#
loop_
_entity.id
_entity.type
_entity.pdbx_description
1 polymer ?
#
loop_
_entity_poly.entity_id
_entity_poly.type
_entity_poly.pdbx_seq_one_letter_code
_entity_poly.pdbx_strand_id
1 'polypeptide(L)'
;MQANESDNINKPEISAEEVSEFLRKTPHFFEKNASLLTEIFLPSPHGSGTISLAERQQLAQRDKIRVLEVKLADLIEFAEENDSTSKKVHEYSLKLIANYSFSGAVELTKETLQKDFDVTEVVIRIWLRPARNDLLQDAAFTTVSEAFSDWVLTLNTPYCGIKPVVTDDFFSNNLQSFAVIPLHKKATETSALQPAFGVLVLGSDQAQRFKTDMGTMYLERIGELLSAEILNHI
;
A
#
# COMPACT_ATOMS: atom_id res chain seq x y z
N MET A 1 -55.16 -68.03 1.15
CA MET A 1 -55.41 -66.90 0.25
C MET A 1 -55.88 -65.74 1.10
N GLN A 2 -54.98 -64.80 1.36
CA GLN A 2 -55.32 -63.43 1.69
C GLN A 2 -54.06 -62.65 1.56
N ALA A 3 -54.06 -61.70 0.64
CA ALA A 3 -53.00 -60.76 0.37
C ALA A 3 -52.96 -59.70 1.45
N ASN A 4 -51.76 -59.44 2.01
CA ASN A 4 -51.52 -58.30 2.87
C ASN A 4 -51.12 -57.15 1.94
N GLU A 5 -52.00 -56.20 1.77
CA GLU A 5 -51.73 -54.88 1.25
C GLU A 5 -50.90 -54.11 2.30
N SER A 6 -49.62 -53.92 2.03
CA SER A 6 -48.78 -53.02 2.78
C SER A 6 -49.09 -51.57 2.39
N ASP A 7 -49.73 -50.85 3.28
CA ASP A 7 -49.89 -49.37 3.21
C ASP A 7 -48.55 -48.69 3.08
N ASN A 8 -48.21 -48.34 1.85
CA ASN A 8 -47.08 -47.44 1.54
C ASN A 8 -47.58 -46.00 1.75
N ILE A 9 -47.51 -45.54 2.98
CA ILE A 9 -47.76 -44.12 3.30
C ILE A 9 -46.62 -43.30 2.72
N ASN A 10 -46.86 -42.71 1.54
CA ASN A 10 -46.01 -41.78 0.86
C ASN A 10 -45.87 -40.51 1.75
N LYS A 11 -44.88 -40.49 2.66
CA LYS A 11 -44.51 -39.26 3.38
C LYS A 11 -43.97 -38.29 2.37
N PRO A 12 -44.47 -37.03 2.31
CA PRO A 12 -43.90 -36.04 1.43
C PRO A 12 -42.42 -35.86 1.82
N GLU A 13 -41.51 -36.22 0.89
CA GLU A 13 -40.08 -35.96 1.06
C GLU A 13 -39.87 -34.42 0.91
N ILE A 14 -39.63 -33.76 2.05
CA ILE A 14 -39.27 -32.33 2.05
C ILE A 14 -37.88 -32.22 1.47
N SER A 15 -37.71 -31.43 0.41
CA SER A 15 -36.42 -31.21 -0.23
C SER A 15 -35.49 -30.34 0.61
N ALA A 16 -34.18 -30.45 0.37
CA ALA A 16 -33.19 -29.63 1.05
C ALA A 16 -33.39 -28.13 0.75
N GLU A 17 -33.86 -27.82 -0.46
CA GLU A 17 -34.20 -26.46 -0.89
C GLU A 17 -35.38 -25.89 -0.09
N GLU A 18 -36.44 -26.66 0.12
CA GLU A 18 -37.60 -26.26 0.91
C GLU A 18 -37.24 -26.00 2.38
N VAL A 19 -36.39 -26.85 2.98
CA VAL A 19 -35.88 -26.65 4.34
C VAL A 19 -35.05 -25.36 4.41
N SER A 20 -34.16 -25.14 3.45
CA SER A 20 -33.32 -23.94 3.40
C SER A 20 -34.16 -22.67 3.27
N GLU A 21 -35.18 -22.69 2.41
CA GLU A 21 -36.08 -21.56 2.23
C GLU A 21 -36.93 -21.30 3.47
N PHE A 22 -37.44 -22.34 4.10
CA PHE A 22 -38.19 -22.25 5.36
C PHE A 22 -37.35 -21.59 6.48
N LEU A 23 -36.10 -22.03 6.65
CA LEU A 23 -35.21 -21.48 7.68
C LEU A 23 -34.87 -20.01 7.41
N ARG A 24 -34.69 -19.62 6.15
CA ARG A 24 -34.48 -18.21 5.75
C ARG A 24 -35.69 -17.32 6.04
N LYS A 25 -36.90 -17.85 5.82
CA LYS A 25 -38.15 -17.11 6.06
C LYS A 25 -38.54 -17.08 7.55
N THR A 26 -37.98 -17.94 8.38
CA THR A 26 -38.30 -18.08 9.80
C THR A 26 -37.06 -17.91 10.67
N PRO A 27 -36.49 -16.69 10.77
CA PRO A 27 -35.21 -16.46 11.46
C PRO A 27 -35.23 -16.80 12.95
N HIS A 28 -36.42 -16.76 13.59
CA HIS A 28 -36.63 -17.13 15.00
C HIS A 28 -36.96 -18.62 15.24
N PHE A 29 -36.75 -19.48 14.23
CA PHE A 29 -37.02 -20.90 14.32
C PHE A 29 -36.27 -21.56 15.49
N PHE A 30 -34.97 -21.31 15.58
CA PHE A 30 -34.10 -21.89 16.59
C PHE A 30 -34.30 -21.31 18.01
N GLU A 31 -34.91 -20.13 18.13
CA GLU A 31 -35.30 -19.62 19.47
C GLU A 31 -36.37 -20.50 20.13
N LYS A 32 -37.28 -21.02 19.29
CA LYS A 32 -38.38 -21.91 19.78
C LYS A 32 -37.97 -23.37 19.81
N ASN A 33 -36.93 -23.75 19.05
CA ASN A 33 -36.47 -25.13 18.88
C ASN A 33 -34.98 -25.26 19.22
N ALA A 34 -34.53 -24.70 20.36
CA ALA A 34 -33.11 -24.64 20.72
C ALA A 34 -32.48 -26.02 20.91
N SER A 35 -33.24 -27.03 21.33
CA SER A 35 -32.76 -28.41 21.46
C SER A 35 -32.22 -29.00 20.16
N LEU A 36 -32.78 -28.62 19.00
CA LEU A 36 -32.32 -29.10 17.70
C LEU A 36 -30.87 -28.75 17.43
N LEU A 37 -30.35 -27.65 17.97
CA LEU A 37 -28.93 -27.28 17.78
C LEU A 37 -27.95 -28.28 18.42
N THR A 38 -28.39 -29.00 19.43
CA THR A 38 -27.60 -30.04 20.10
C THR A 38 -27.91 -31.46 19.60
N GLU A 39 -29.09 -31.67 19.02
CA GLU A 39 -29.54 -32.95 18.49
C GLU A 39 -29.05 -33.19 17.03
N ILE A 40 -28.87 -32.13 16.26
CA ILE A 40 -28.36 -32.23 14.87
C ILE A 40 -26.85 -32.39 14.91
N PHE A 41 -26.36 -33.51 14.42
CA PHE A 41 -24.93 -33.81 14.28
C PHE A 41 -24.46 -33.63 12.85
N LEU A 42 -23.30 -32.97 12.68
CA LEU A 42 -22.65 -32.73 11.41
C LEU A 42 -21.25 -33.36 11.39
N PRO A 43 -20.68 -33.72 10.22
CA PRO A 43 -19.29 -34.17 10.14
C PRO A 43 -18.34 -33.12 10.71
N SER A 44 -17.36 -33.59 11.52
CA SER A 44 -16.32 -32.69 12.06
C SER A 44 -15.43 -32.14 10.93
N PRO A 45 -15.15 -30.82 10.91
CA PRO A 45 -14.25 -30.22 9.92
C PRO A 45 -12.77 -30.57 10.14
N HIS A 46 -12.39 -31.08 11.32
CA HIS A 46 -11.01 -31.30 11.72
C HIS A 46 -10.65 -32.76 12.06
N GLY A 47 -11.52 -33.72 11.75
CA GLY A 47 -11.23 -35.12 12.05
C GLY A 47 -12.38 -36.08 11.79
N SER A 48 -12.18 -37.36 12.16
CA SER A 48 -13.21 -38.41 12.08
C SER A 48 -14.18 -38.21 13.26
N GLY A 49 -15.47 -38.12 12.96
CA GLY A 49 -16.53 -38.03 13.96
C GLY A 49 -17.61 -37.03 13.58
N THR A 50 -18.63 -36.96 14.42
CA THR A 50 -19.73 -36.00 14.30
C THR A 50 -19.74 -35.07 15.50
N ILE A 51 -20.06 -33.80 15.26
CA ILE A 51 -20.20 -32.77 16.29
C ILE A 51 -21.60 -32.14 16.21
N SER A 52 -22.08 -31.57 17.28
CA SER A 52 -23.34 -30.84 17.25
C SER A 52 -23.22 -29.58 16.39
N LEU A 53 -24.36 -29.09 15.89
CA LEU A 53 -24.41 -27.85 15.10
C LEU A 53 -23.85 -26.67 15.91
N ALA A 54 -24.12 -26.62 17.20
CA ALA A 54 -23.64 -25.60 18.12
C ALA A 54 -22.10 -25.61 18.24
N GLU A 55 -21.49 -26.79 18.39
CA GLU A 55 -20.03 -26.95 18.43
C GLU A 55 -19.40 -26.54 17.11
N ARG A 56 -20.02 -26.90 15.97
CA ARG A 56 -19.54 -26.49 14.66
C ARG A 56 -19.56 -24.96 14.49
N GLN A 57 -20.61 -24.30 14.96
CA GLN A 57 -20.68 -22.83 14.96
C GLN A 57 -19.60 -22.21 15.86
N GLN A 58 -19.34 -22.77 17.04
CA GLN A 58 -18.26 -22.31 17.92
C GLN A 58 -16.89 -22.42 17.27
N LEU A 59 -16.59 -23.54 16.59
CA LEU A 59 -15.33 -23.74 15.87
C LEU A 59 -15.18 -22.68 14.76
N ALA A 60 -16.22 -22.49 13.94
CA ALA A 60 -16.21 -21.50 12.87
C ALA A 60 -16.03 -20.05 13.42
N GLN A 61 -16.62 -19.74 14.56
CA GLN A 61 -16.40 -18.44 15.22
C GLN A 61 -14.96 -18.28 15.73
N ARG A 62 -14.38 -19.31 16.35
CA ARG A 62 -12.97 -19.29 16.79
C ARG A 62 -12.00 -19.08 15.63
N ASP A 63 -12.22 -19.79 14.51
CA ASP A 63 -11.40 -19.62 13.31
C ASP A 63 -11.50 -18.18 12.77
N LYS A 64 -12.72 -17.62 12.74
CA LYS A 64 -12.93 -16.23 12.31
C LYS A 64 -12.27 -15.23 13.25
N ILE A 65 -12.35 -15.45 14.56
CA ILE A 65 -11.67 -14.59 15.56
C ILE A 65 -10.17 -14.62 15.31
N ARG A 66 -9.57 -15.81 15.15
CA ARG A 66 -8.13 -15.96 14.88
C ARG A 66 -7.69 -15.20 13.63
N VAL A 67 -8.47 -15.28 12.55
CA VAL A 67 -8.18 -14.54 11.30
C VAL A 67 -8.28 -13.03 11.54
N LEU A 68 -9.25 -12.58 12.33
CA LEU A 68 -9.39 -11.15 12.64
C LEU A 68 -8.26 -10.65 13.56
N GLU A 69 -7.82 -11.45 14.53
CA GLU A 69 -6.68 -11.12 15.40
C GLU A 69 -5.39 -10.95 14.59
N VAL A 70 -5.11 -11.84 13.63
CA VAL A 70 -3.95 -11.69 12.74
C VAL A 70 -4.05 -10.40 11.94
N LYS A 71 -5.19 -10.14 11.29
CA LYS A 71 -5.38 -8.89 10.53
C LYS A 71 -5.26 -7.63 11.41
N LEU A 72 -5.71 -7.70 12.65
CA LEU A 72 -5.56 -6.58 13.58
C LEU A 72 -4.09 -6.35 13.94
N ALA A 73 -3.32 -7.43 14.16
CA ALA A 73 -1.88 -7.32 14.41
C ALA A 73 -1.16 -6.69 13.23
N ASP A 74 -1.44 -7.13 11.99
CA ASP A 74 -0.88 -6.55 10.77
C ASP A 74 -1.22 -5.05 10.65
N LEU A 75 -2.45 -4.65 10.96
CA LEU A 75 -2.86 -3.24 10.94
C LEU A 75 -2.13 -2.39 11.97
N ILE A 76 -1.88 -2.93 13.16
CA ILE A 76 -1.11 -2.23 14.20
C ILE A 76 0.33 -2.04 13.74
N GLU A 77 0.96 -3.07 13.18
CA GLU A 77 2.32 -3.00 12.62
C GLU A 77 2.42 -1.91 11.54
N PHE A 78 1.50 -1.91 10.57
CA PHE A 78 1.46 -0.85 9.54
C PHE A 78 1.23 0.56 10.12
N ALA A 79 0.44 0.68 11.18
CA ALA A 79 0.22 1.97 11.83
C ALA A 79 1.51 2.48 12.52
N GLU A 80 2.26 1.61 13.18
CA GLU A 80 3.53 1.93 13.82
C GLU A 80 4.61 2.32 12.79
N GLU A 81 4.71 1.58 11.66
CA GLU A 81 5.60 1.92 10.55
C GLU A 81 5.26 3.28 9.95
N ASN A 82 3.97 3.57 9.73
CA ASN A 82 3.51 4.84 9.21
C ASN A 82 3.81 6.00 10.18
N ASP A 83 3.62 5.82 11.49
CA ASP A 83 3.95 6.82 12.51
C ASP A 83 5.46 7.11 12.54
N SER A 84 6.29 6.05 12.50
CA SER A 84 7.73 6.17 12.38
C SER A 84 8.16 6.95 11.14
N THR A 85 7.60 6.61 9.98
CA THR A 85 7.89 7.30 8.72
C THR A 85 7.44 8.77 8.77
N SER A 86 6.27 9.05 9.35
CA SER A 86 5.77 10.40 9.54
C SER A 86 6.70 11.26 10.38
N LYS A 87 7.24 10.71 11.48
CA LYS A 87 8.24 11.38 12.31
C LYS A 87 9.51 11.73 11.54
N LYS A 88 10.04 10.79 10.76
CA LYS A 88 11.22 11.01 9.91
C LYS A 88 11.00 12.11 8.89
N VAL A 89 9.83 12.13 8.23
CA VAL A 89 9.47 13.21 7.28
C VAL A 89 9.33 14.56 7.99
N HIS A 90 8.77 14.58 9.18
CA HIS A 90 8.68 15.81 9.97
C HIS A 90 10.08 16.32 10.35
N GLU A 91 10.98 15.47 10.84
CA GLU A 91 12.36 15.85 11.15
C GLU A 91 13.10 16.34 9.91
N TYR A 92 12.92 15.70 8.77
CA TYR A 92 13.44 16.17 7.48
C TYR A 92 12.93 17.57 7.14
N SER A 93 11.63 17.84 7.30
CA SER A 93 11.06 19.16 7.05
C SER A 93 11.68 20.26 7.94
N LEU A 94 11.90 19.97 9.23
CA LEU A 94 12.55 20.91 10.14
C LEU A 94 14.01 21.19 9.75
N LYS A 95 14.74 20.14 9.34
CA LYS A 95 16.12 20.28 8.85
C LYS A 95 16.17 21.12 7.56
N LEU A 96 15.22 20.95 6.62
CA LEU A 96 15.13 21.78 5.42
C LEU A 96 14.83 23.25 5.74
N ILE A 97 13.87 23.53 6.61
CA ILE A 97 13.54 24.91 7.03
C ILE A 97 14.74 25.62 7.68
N ALA A 98 15.59 24.89 8.37
CA ALA A 98 16.81 25.41 8.98
C ALA A 98 17.98 25.56 8.00
N ASN A 99 17.82 25.13 6.75
CA ASN A 99 18.86 25.23 5.72
C ASN A 99 18.82 26.59 5.04
N TYR A 100 19.99 27.09 4.59
CA TYR A 100 20.12 28.41 3.99
C TYR A 100 20.80 28.40 2.62
N SER A 101 21.00 27.24 2.01
CA SER A 101 21.69 27.15 0.73
C SER A 101 21.18 26.01 -0.14
N PHE A 102 21.23 26.17 -1.45
CA PHE A 102 20.88 25.15 -2.42
C PHE A 102 21.67 23.84 -2.22
N SER A 103 23.00 23.95 -2.19
CA SER A 103 23.87 22.76 -2.03
C SER A 103 23.65 22.07 -0.69
N GLY A 104 23.37 22.85 0.37
CA GLY A 104 22.98 22.30 1.69
C GLY A 104 21.67 21.52 1.64
N ALA A 105 20.65 22.03 0.91
CA ALA A 105 19.38 21.33 0.75
C ALA A 105 19.55 19.99 -0.02
N VAL A 106 20.35 20.02 -1.07
CA VAL A 106 20.65 18.81 -1.89
C VAL A 106 21.38 17.75 -1.05
N GLU A 107 22.43 18.17 -0.32
CA GLU A 107 23.23 17.25 0.51
C GLU A 107 22.42 16.72 1.68
N LEU A 108 21.70 17.57 2.40
CA LEU A 108 20.81 17.19 3.50
C LEU A 108 19.77 16.15 3.04
N THR A 109 19.18 16.37 1.85
CA THR A 109 18.19 15.43 1.30
C THR A 109 18.81 14.07 1.03
N LYS A 110 20.00 14.03 0.40
CA LYS A 110 20.72 12.78 0.14
C LYS A 110 21.05 12.04 1.45
N GLU A 111 21.66 12.76 2.40
CA GLU A 111 22.02 12.17 3.69
C GLU A 111 20.81 11.63 4.45
N THR A 112 19.73 12.40 4.53
CA THR A 112 18.52 12.01 5.24
C THR A 112 17.89 10.77 4.60
N LEU A 113 17.75 10.74 3.28
CA LEU A 113 17.16 9.60 2.57
C LEU A 113 18.02 8.34 2.68
N GLN A 114 19.34 8.48 2.66
CA GLN A 114 20.25 7.35 2.83
C GLN A 114 20.29 6.84 4.28
N LYS A 115 20.38 7.73 5.29
CA LYS A 115 20.57 7.34 6.70
C LYS A 115 19.25 7.01 7.42
N ASP A 116 18.25 7.87 7.24
CA ASP A 116 17.00 7.79 8.02
C ASP A 116 15.95 6.89 7.31
N PHE A 117 15.99 6.84 5.96
CA PHE A 117 15.06 6.05 5.16
C PHE A 117 15.68 4.81 4.50
N ASP A 118 16.97 4.54 4.74
CA ASP A 118 17.68 3.36 4.24
C ASP A 118 17.60 3.20 2.70
N VAL A 119 17.77 4.33 1.98
CA VAL A 119 17.83 4.35 0.52
C VAL A 119 19.28 4.21 0.08
N THR A 120 19.58 3.27 -0.82
CA THR A 120 20.95 2.97 -1.25
C THR A 120 21.57 4.11 -2.06
N GLU A 121 20.85 4.61 -3.05
CA GLU A 121 21.30 5.73 -3.90
C GLU A 121 20.23 6.78 -4.09
N VAL A 122 20.64 8.04 -4.06
CA VAL A 122 19.76 9.21 -4.21
C VAL A 122 20.34 10.15 -5.27
N VAL A 123 19.57 10.43 -6.30
CA VAL A 123 19.94 11.35 -7.39
C VAL A 123 18.90 12.45 -7.52
N ILE A 124 19.37 13.70 -7.59
CA ILE A 124 18.52 14.86 -7.87
C ILE A 124 18.97 15.46 -9.20
N ARG A 125 18.01 15.76 -10.08
CA ARG A 125 18.26 16.44 -11.36
C ARG A 125 17.25 17.55 -11.57
N ILE A 126 17.75 18.72 -11.98
CA ILE A 126 16.98 19.94 -12.18
C ILE A 126 17.28 20.50 -13.55
N TRP A 127 16.24 20.73 -14.35
CA TRP A 127 16.35 21.33 -15.68
C TRP A 127 15.81 22.76 -15.74
N LEU A 128 15.24 23.26 -14.64
CA LEU A 128 14.93 24.68 -14.52
C LEU A 128 16.24 25.46 -14.39
N ARG A 129 16.43 26.45 -15.24
CA ARG A 129 17.65 27.27 -15.22
C ARG A 129 17.66 28.17 -13.97
N PRO A 130 18.70 28.09 -13.13
CA PRO A 130 18.80 28.94 -11.94
C PRO A 130 19.08 30.40 -12.33
N ALA A 131 18.63 31.34 -11.52
CA ALA A 131 18.97 32.77 -11.68
C ALA A 131 20.46 33.01 -11.43
N ARG A 132 21.09 32.19 -10.58
CA ARG A 132 22.50 32.29 -10.20
C ARG A 132 23.34 31.31 -11.02
N ASN A 133 24.29 31.85 -11.80
CA ASN A 133 25.15 31.04 -12.70
C ASN A 133 26.14 30.14 -11.93
N ASP A 134 26.51 30.45 -10.70
CA ASP A 134 27.36 29.61 -9.85
C ASP A 134 26.75 28.25 -9.54
N LEU A 135 25.43 28.16 -9.48
CA LEU A 135 24.71 26.90 -9.24
C LEU A 135 24.78 25.93 -10.43
N LEU A 136 25.03 26.40 -11.63
CA LEU A 136 25.13 25.54 -12.83
C LEU A 136 26.27 24.51 -12.77
N GLN A 137 27.23 24.69 -11.86
CA GLN A 137 28.31 23.72 -11.61
C GLN A 137 27.91 22.59 -10.67
N ASP A 138 26.76 22.71 -9.97
CA ASP A 138 26.28 21.66 -9.08
C ASP A 138 25.81 20.43 -9.90
N ALA A 139 26.09 19.23 -9.37
CA ALA A 139 25.72 17.98 -10.01
C ALA A 139 24.21 17.82 -10.22
N ALA A 140 23.39 18.52 -9.45
CA ALA A 140 21.93 18.53 -9.62
C ALA A 140 21.50 19.14 -10.98
N PHE A 141 22.31 20.00 -11.60
CA PHE A 141 22.03 20.62 -12.91
C PHE A 141 22.68 19.87 -14.09
N THR A 142 23.25 18.68 -13.85
CA THR A 142 23.71 17.84 -14.95
C THR A 142 22.53 17.47 -15.87
N THR A 143 22.74 17.64 -17.17
CA THR A 143 21.72 17.37 -18.18
C THR A 143 21.28 15.91 -18.15
N VAL A 144 19.98 15.70 -18.34
CA VAL A 144 19.35 14.39 -18.52
C VAL A 144 18.92 14.22 -19.98
N SER A 145 18.65 12.99 -20.41
CA SER A 145 18.12 12.77 -21.76
C SER A 145 16.72 13.38 -21.91
N GLU A 146 16.38 13.86 -23.12
CA GLU A 146 15.04 14.36 -23.42
C GLU A 146 13.98 13.28 -23.15
N ALA A 147 14.25 12.03 -23.53
CA ALA A 147 13.34 10.92 -23.31
C ALA A 147 13.01 10.72 -21.82
N PHE A 148 14.00 10.91 -20.94
CA PHE A 148 13.77 10.79 -19.49
C PHE A 148 13.01 11.98 -18.94
N SER A 149 13.37 13.22 -19.30
CA SER A 149 12.66 14.41 -18.85
C SER A 149 11.21 14.41 -19.33
N ASP A 150 10.95 14.06 -20.60
CA ASP A 150 9.60 13.98 -21.16
C ASP A 150 8.76 12.91 -20.44
N TRP A 151 9.36 11.77 -20.13
CA TRP A 151 8.66 10.75 -19.35
C TRP A 151 8.31 11.25 -17.94
N VAL A 152 9.25 11.93 -17.25
CA VAL A 152 9.00 12.50 -15.92
C VAL A 152 7.85 13.54 -15.98
N LEU A 153 7.75 14.34 -17.04
CA LEU A 153 6.65 15.29 -17.24
C LEU A 153 5.27 14.63 -17.35
N THR A 154 5.20 13.34 -17.69
CA THR A 154 3.94 12.58 -17.73
C THR A 154 3.50 12.08 -16.34
N LEU A 155 4.42 12.09 -15.35
CA LEU A 155 4.13 11.57 -14.02
C LEU A 155 3.34 12.59 -13.20
N ASN A 156 2.13 12.24 -12.80
CA ASN A 156 1.32 13.02 -11.86
C ASN A 156 1.56 12.64 -10.40
N THR A 157 2.05 11.41 -10.17
CA THR A 157 2.39 10.84 -8.87
C THR A 157 3.75 10.15 -8.98
N PRO A 158 4.46 9.92 -7.88
CA PRO A 158 5.71 9.17 -7.91
C PRO A 158 5.56 7.78 -8.53
N TYR A 159 6.47 7.44 -9.41
CA TYR A 159 6.61 6.10 -9.94
C TYR A 159 7.37 5.22 -8.93
N CYS A 160 6.92 4.00 -8.71
CA CYS A 160 7.63 2.97 -7.96
C CYS A 160 7.67 1.67 -8.76
N GLY A 161 8.82 0.98 -8.76
CA GLY A 161 8.97 -0.29 -9.47
C GLY A 161 10.40 -0.61 -9.90
N ILE A 162 10.52 -1.38 -10.97
CA ILE A 162 11.81 -1.72 -11.59
C ILE A 162 12.42 -0.50 -12.29
N LYS A 163 13.71 -0.59 -12.66
CA LYS A 163 14.40 0.48 -13.40
C LYS A 163 13.60 0.83 -14.66
N PRO A 164 13.12 2.09 -14.80
CA PRO A 164 12.43 2.51 -16.01
C PRO A 164 13.38 2.43 -17.22
N VAL A 165 12.86 2.00 -18.37
CA VAL A 165 13.67 1.83 -19.61
C VAL A 165 14.31 3.14 -20.09
N VAL A 166 13.67 4.26 -19.77
CA VAL A 166 14.11 5.61 -20.17
C VAL A 166 15.10 6.27 -19.21
N THR A 167 15.49 5.58 -18.11
CA THR A 167 16.44 6.14 -17.14
C THR A 167 17.85 6.17 -17.72
N ASP A 168 18.48 7.34 -17.60
CA ASP A 168 19.91 7.51 -17.88
C ASP A 168 20.76 6.66 -16.90
N ASP A 169 22.01 6.37 -17.30
CA ASP A 169 22.93 5.56 -16.49
C ASP A 169 23.60 6.37 -15.36
N PHE A 170 22.79 6.96 -14.48
CA PHE A 170 23.32 7.65 -13.29
C PHE A 170 23.26 6.83 -12.00
N PHE A 171 22.96 5.55 -12.10
CA PHE A 171 22.92 4.62 -10.96
C PHE A 171 23.88 3.45 -11.14
N SER A 172 24.32 2.90 -10.02
CA SER A 172 25.06 1.64 -10.02
C SER A 172 24.20 0.46 -10.52
N ASN A 173 24.85 -0.56 -11.08
CA ASN A 173 24.17 -1.70 -11.70
C ASN A 173 23.50 -2.67 -10.70
N ASN A 174 23.65 -2.45 -9.37
CA ASN A 174 23.20 -3.38 -8.35
C ASN A 174 21.81 -3.05 -7.77
N LEU A 175 21.14 -2.00 -8.25
CA LEU A 175 19.86 -1.59 -7.73
C LEU A 175 18.72 -2.41 -8.33
N GLN A 176 17.76 -2.81 -7.49
CA GLN A 176 16.66 -3.70 -7.85
C GLN A 176 15.31 -3.01 -7.90
N SER A 177 15.13 -1.92 -7.13
CA SER A 177 13.88 -1.16 -7.13
C SER A 177 14.14 0.34 -7.11
N PHE A 178 13.22 1.10 -7.70
CA PHE A 178 13.35 2.54 -7.93
C PHE A 178 12.08 3.29 -7.57
N ALA A 179 12.25 4.50 -7.02
CA ALA A 179 11.18 5.49 -6.95
C ALA A 179 11.62 6.74 -7.72
N VAL A 180 10.75 7.24 -8.60
CA VAL A 180 10.99 8.46 -9.39
C VAL A 180 9.93 9.47 -9.01
N ILE A 181 10.35 10.58 -8.40
CA ILE A 181 9.50 11.59 -7.79
C ILE A 181 9.66 12.88 -8.58
N PRO A 182 8.64 13.30 -9.36
CA PRO A 182 8.69 14.54 -10.09
C PRO A 182 8.66 15.73 -9.12
N LEU A 183 9.50 16.74 -9.36
CA LEU A 183 9.57 17.97 -8.58
C LEU A 183 8.76 19.05 -9.30
N HIS A 184 7.62 19.42 -8.72
CA HIS A 184 6.69 20.39 -9.28
C HIS A 184 6.76 21.73 -8.55
N LYS A 185 6.52 22.80 -9.27
CA LYS A 185 6.21 24.08 -8.64
C LYS A 185 4.81 24.00 -8.03
N LYS A 186 4.67 24.40 -6.76
CA LYS A 186 3.37 24.35 -6.08
C LYS A 186 2.33 25.16 -6.86
N ALA A 187 1.23 24.49 -7.23
CA ALA A 187 0.09 25.18 -7.81
C ALA A 187 -0.53 26.12 -6.78
N THR A 188 -0.79 27.36 -7.14
CA THR A 188 -1.74 28.21 -6.43
C THR A 188 -3.13 27.61 -6.59
N GLU A 189 -4.02 27.76 -5.61
CA GLU A 189 -5.31 27.06 -5.42
C GLU A 189 -6.23 26.94 -6.65
N THR A 190 -5.91 27.59 -7.76
CA THR A 190 -6.72 27.65 -9.00
C THR A 190 -6.01 27.11 -10.25
N SER A 191 -4.79 26.59 -10.14
CA SER A 191 -4.00 26.21 -11.33
C SER A 191 -3.80 24.68 -11.39
N ALA A 192 -3.90 24.11 -12.61
CA ALA A 192 -3.50 22.75 -12.91
C ALA A 192 -2.05 22.49 -12.47
N LEU A 193 -1.71 21.25 -12.17
CA LEU A 193 -0.35 20.83 -11.81
C LEU A 193 0.65 21.42 -12.81
N GLN A 194 1.62 22.20 -12.32
CA GLN A 194 2.62 22.76 -13.22
C GLN A 194 3.62 21.65 -13.65
N PRO A 195 4.20 21.76 -14.86
CA PRO A 195 5.16 20.75 -15.32
C PRO A 195 6.32 20.62 -14.33
N ALA A 196 6.85 19.41 -14.20
CA ALA A 196 7.99 19.15 -13.33
C ALA A 196 9.21 19.95 -13.82
N PHE A 197 9.91 20.59 -12.89
CA PHE A 197 11.15 21.33 -13.16
C PHE A 197 12.39 20.51 -12.83
N GLY A 198 12.22 19.36 -12.26
CA GLY A 198 13.27 18.46 -11.83
C GLY A 198 12.72 17.12 -11.37
N VAL A 199 13.59 16.26 -10.87
CA VAL A 199 13.27 14.93 -10.39
C VAL A 199 14.17 14.55 -9.22
N LEU A 200 13.59 13.86 -8.25
CA LEU A 200 14.29 13.10 -7.22
C LEU A 200 14.15 11.61 -7.55
N VAL A 201 15.25 10.92 -7.74
CA VAL A 201 15.26 9.48 -8.01
C VAL A 201 15.94 8.75 -6.87
N LEU A 202 15.27 7.72 -6.38
CA LEU A 202 15.72 6.86 -5.30
C LEU A 202 15.96 5.46 -5.86
N GLY A 203 17.08 4.86 -5.51
CA GLY A 203 17.42 3.49 -5.86
C GLY A 203 17.71 2.65 -4.63
N SER A 204 17.22 1.41 -4.63
CA SER A 204 17.49 0.44 -3.56
C SER A 204 17.96 -0.90 -4.11
N ASP A 205 18.89 -1.52 -3.42
CA ASP A 205 19.35 -2.90 -3.64
C ASP A 205 18.32 -3.96 -3.22
N GLN A 206 17.26 -3.54 -2.51
CA GLN A 206 16.15 -4.39 -2.09
C GLN A 206 15.01 -4.32 -3.12
N ALA A 207 14.66 -5.46 -3.74
CA ALA A 207 13.59 -5.53 -4.75
C ALA A 207 12.20 -5.14 -4.21
N GLN A 208 11.98 -5.28 -2.91
CA GLN A 208 10.69 -5.04 -2.27
C GLN A 208 10.57 -3.63 -1.67
N ARG A 209 11.61 -2.78 -1.79
CA ARG A 209 11.61 -1.44 -1.19
C ARG A 209 10.64 -0.49 -1.87
N PHE A 210 10.67 -0.44 -3.20
CA PHE A 210 9.80 0.40 -4.02
C PHE A 210 8.93 -0.48 -4.92
N LYS A 211 7.78 -0.95 -4.39
CA LYS A 211 6.83 -1.78 -5.14
C LYS A 211 5.86 -0.91 -5.92
N THR A 212 5.36 -1.43 -7.04
CA THR A 212 4.37 -0.75 -7.89
C THR A 212 3.04 -0.46 -7.21
N ASP A 213 2.70 -1.22 -6.17
CA ASP A 213 1.45 -1.12 -5.41
C ASP A 213 1.59 -0.40 -4.05
N MET A 214 2.80 0.11 -3.74
CA MET A 214 3.00 0.85 -2.50
C MET A 214 2.35 2.23 -2.52
N GLY A 215 1.90 2.70 -1.35
CA GLY A 215 1.41 4.08 -1.19
C GLY A 215 2.52 5.11 -1.38
N THR A 216 2.30 6.12 -2.22
CA THR A 216 3.29 7.14 -2.59
C THR A 216 3.23 8.41 -1.74
N MET A 217 2.31 8.50 -0.77
CA MET A 217 2.04 9.70 0.02
C MET A 217 3.29 10.34 0.65
N TYR A 218 4.18 9.54 1.23
CA TYR A 218 5.40 10.08 1.85
C TYR A 218 6.44 10.49 0.81
N LEU A 219 6.51 9.81 -0.32
CA LEU A 219 7.38 10.19 -1.44
C LEU A 219 6.91 11.53 -2.04
N GLU A 220 5.61 11.72 -2.20
CA GLU A 220 5.01 12.99 -2.63
C GLU A 220 5.37 14.13 -1.66
N ARG A 221 5.18 13.92 -0.35
CA ARG A 221 5.53 14.92 0.67
C ARG A 221 7.02 15.29 0.65
N ILE A 222 7.91 14.30 0.51
CA ILE A 222 9.35 14.55 0.39
C ILE A 222 9.64 15.37 -0.88
N GLY A 223 9.02 15.01 -2.01
CA GLY A 223 9.15 15.76 -3.26
C GLY A 223 8.64 17.20 -3.16
N GLU A 224 7.49 17.42 -2.52
CA GLU A 224 6.93 18.77 -2.28
C GLU A 224 7.83 19.62 -1.40
N LEU A 225 8.34 19.07 -0.29
CA LEU A 225 9.26 19.77 0.61
C LEU A 225 10.55 20.15 -0.11
N LEU A 226 11.16 19.21 -0.83
CA LEU A 226 12.36 19.47 -1.61
C LEU A 226 12.10 20.49 -2.73
N SER A 227 10.97 20.39 -3.43
CA SER A 227 10.59 21.33 -4.48
C SER A 227 10.46 22.76 -3.94
N ALA A 228 9.79 22.92 -2.81
CA ALA A 228 9.62 24.23 -2.17
C ALA A 228 10.97 24.83 -1.78
N GLU A 229 11.84 24.02 -1.18
CA GLU A 229 13.18 24.49 -0.75
C GLU A 229 14.07 24.84 -1.94
N ILE A 230 14.13 23.97 -2.97
CA ILE A 230 14.91 24.26 -4.18
C ILE A 230 14.46 25.58 -4.83
N LEU A 231 13.15 25.80 -4.99
CA LEU A 231 12.60 26.99 -5.63
C LEU A 231 12.90 28.30 -4.86
N ASN A 232 13.21 28.22 -3.58
CA ASN A 232 13.64 29.38 -2.80
C ASN A 232 15.08 29.82 -3.14
N HIS A 233 15.87 28.95 -3.79
CA HIS A 233 17.31 29.18 -4.01
C HIS A 233 17.70 29.36 -5.48
N ILE A 234 16.82 29.04 -6.44
CA ILE A 234 17.11 29.06 -7.89
C ILE A 234 16.46 30.22 -8.67
#